data_6365b9177702f2da38df73fd504eba93
#
_entry.id   6365b9177702f2da38df73fd504eba93
#
_cell.length_a   1.000
_cell.length_b   1.000
_cell.length_c   1.000
_cell.angle_alpha   90.00
_cell.angle_beta   90.00
_cell.angle_gamma   90.00
#
_symmetry.space_group_name_H-M   'P 1'
#
loop_
_entity.id
_entity.type
_entity.pdbx_description
1 polymer ?
#
loop_
_entity_poly.entity_id
_entity_poly.type
_entity_poly.pdbx_seq_one_letter_code
_entity_poly.pdbx_strand_id
1 'polypeptide(L)'
;MTRQELIQQIFAKKSFLCVGLDTDAKKIPIHLLDLHDPLFEFNKEIIDATAPYCVAYKPNLAFYEAHGIHGMTAFKKTIKYIKENHPHHFIIADAKRGDIGNTSKMYARTFFEEYEVDALTVAPYMGEDSVTPFLEYENKWVVMLVLTSNKGSLDFQFMQDANGERLFEKVLHKGMEWGNTENMMFVVGATQGEMFNDIRRIAPDHFLLVPGVGAQGGSLQEVCKYGMNKDCGLLVNSSRGIIYASSDEHYAEIAGNKARELQQEMAIELEKIAK
;
A
#
# COMPACT_ATOMS: atom_id res chain seq x y z
N MET A 1 1.06 -8.54 11.10
CA MET A 1 1.78 -9.51 10.22
C MET A 1 3.26 -9.18 10.21
N THR A 2 4.11 -10.16 10.46
CA THR A 2 5.57 -10.02 10.42
C THR A 2 6.11 -10.00 8.98
N ARG A 3 7.36 -9.55 8.81
CA ARG A 3 8.05 -9.58 7.51
C ARG A 3 8.11 -10.99 6.92
N GLN A 4 8.45 -11.98 7.74
CA GLN A 4 8.57 -13.36 7.31
C GLN A 4 7.21 -13.94 6.85
N GLU A 5 6.13 -13.62 7.55
CA GLU A 5 4.78 -14.03 7.15
C GLU A 5 4.38 -13.39 5.81
N LEU A 6 4.68 -12.09 5.59
CA LEU A 6 4.42 -11.42 4.32
C LEU A 6 5.19 -12.08 3.17
N ILE A 7 6.48 -12.37 3.36
CA ILE A 7 7.30 -13.08 2.37
C ILE A 7 6.70 -14.45 2.05
N GLN A 8 6.31 -15.22 3.06
CA GLN A 8 5.68 -16.52 2.87
C GLN A 8 4.40 -16.42 2.04
N GLN A 9 3.54 -15.42 2.29
CA GLN A 9 2.33 -15.20 1.50
C GLN A 9 2.64 -14.83 0.05
N ILE A 10 3.65 -14.00 -0.19
CA ILE A 10 4.10 -13.61 -1.54
C ILE A 10 4.47 -14.85 -2.35
N PHE A 11 5.33 -15.71 -1.83
CA PHE A 11 5.77 -16.90 -2.55
C PHE A 11 4.69 -17.99 -2.63
N ALA A 12 3.88 -18.18 -1.60
CA ALA A 12 2.78 -19.14 -1.60
C ALA A 12 1.70 -18.80 -2.65
N LYS A 13 1.32 -17.51 -2.74
CA LYS A 13 0.33 -17.03 -3.72
C LYS A 13 0.95 -16.70 -5.08
N LYS A 14 2.27 -16.71 -5.20
CA LYS A 14 3.01 -16.22 -6.37
C LYS A 14 2.57 -14.81 -6.78
N SER A 15 2.39 -13.94 -5.80
CA SER A 15 1.85 -12.59 -5.96
C SER A 15 2.45 -11.65 -4.95
N PHE A 16 2.74 -10.43 -5.37
CA PHE A 16 3.06 -9.29 -4.51
C PHE A 16 2.08 -8.13 -4.76
N LEU A 17 0.87 -8.49 -5.19
CA LEU A 17 -0.23 -7.56 -5.45
C LEU A 17 -0.82 -7.04 -4.14
N CYS A 18 -0.95 -5.72 -4.06
CA CYS A 18 -1.75 -5.01 -3.08
C CYS A 18 -2.96 -4.41 -3.78
N VAL A 19 -4.17 -4.84 -3.42
CA VAL A 19 -5.40 -4.27 -3.98
C VAL A 19 -5.79 -3.02 -3.20
N GLY A 20 -5.85 -1.89 -3.90
CA GLY A 20 -6.31 -0.63 -3.31
C GLY A 20 -7.83 -0.56 -3.26
N LEU A 21 -8.38 -0.27 -2.08
CA LEU A 21 -9.81 -0.10 -1.86
C LEU A 21 -10.14 1.41 -1.76
N ASP A 22 -9.95 2.12 -2.89
CA ASP A 22 -10.24 3.54 -3.05
C ASP A 22 -11.72 3.72 -3.45
N THR A 23 -12.64 3.30 -2.56
CA THR A 23 -14.05 3.08 -2.86
C THR A 23 -14.84 4.38 -2.87
N ASP A 24 -15.22 4.82 -4.07
CA ASP A 24 -15.99 6.04 -4.34
C ASP A 24 -17.45 5.67 -4.64
N ALA A 25 -18.38 6.15 -3.81
CA ALA A 25 -19.83 5.92 -3.98
C ALA A 25 -20.37 6.33 -5.36
N LYS A 26 -19.67 7.22 -6.08
CA LYS A 26 -20.05 7.63 -7.44
C LYS A 26 -19.64 6.64 -8.53
N LYS A 27 -18.83 5.63 -8.18
CA LYS A 27 -18.26 4.67 -9.13
C LYS A 27 -18.64 3.23 -8.88
N ILE A 28 -19.21 2.93 -7.72
CA ILE A 28 -19.72 1.58 -7.43
C ILE A 28 -20.98 1.30 -8.26
N PRO A 29 -21.31 0.02 -8.53
CA PRO A 29 -22.51 -0.36 -9.27
C PRO A 29 -23.78 0.23 -8.65
N ILE A 30 -24.68 0.71 -9.50
CA ILE A 30 -25.86 1.45 -9.06
C ILE A 30 -26.78 0.62 -8.15
N HIS A 31 -26.87 -0.69 -8.37
CA HIS A 31 -27.70 -1.60 -7.57
C HIS A 31 -27.24 -1.73 -6.12
N LEU A 32 -25.98 -1.39 -5.82
CA LEU A 32 -25.47 -1.39 -4.45
C LEU A 32 -25.86 -0.14 -3.67
N LEU A 33 -26.22 0.96 -4.36
CA LEU A 33 -26.52 2.24 -3.70
C LEU A 33 -27.78 2.18 -2.83
N ASP A 34 -28.69 1.24 -3.11
CA ASP A 34 -29.91 1.03 -2.33
C ASP A 34 -29.67 0.18 -1.07
N LEU A 35 -28.46 -0.37 -0.89
CA LEU A 35 -28.11 -1.14 0.31
C LEU A 35 -27.84 -0.21 1.51
N HIS A 36 -27.96 -0.76 2.71
CA HIS A 36 -27.71 -0.01 3.96
C HIS A 36 -26.27 0.50 4.08
N ASP A 37 -25.29 -0.24 3.56
CA ASP A 37 -23.86 0.08 3.65
C ASP A 37 -23.15 -0.22 2.32
N PRO A 38 -23.42 0.58 1.28
CA PRO A 38 -22.99 0.29 -0.09
C PRO A 38 -21.47 0.22 -0.24
N LEU A 39 -20.72 1.03 0.50
CA LEU A 39 -19.25 1.03 0.44
C LEU A 39 -18.67 -0.29 0.99
N PHE A 40 -19.23 -0.76 2.10
CA PHE A 40 -18.79 -2.01 2.72
C PHE A 40 -19.18 -3.22 1.86
N GLU A 41 -20.41 -3.28 1.35
CA GLU A 41 -20.85 -4.40 0.50
C GLU A 41 -20.03 -4.48 -0.78
N PHE A 42 -19.74 -3.35 -1.42
CA PHE A 42 -18.82 -3.31 -2.56
C PHE A 42 -17.45 -3.86 -2.19
N ASN A 43 -16.85 -3.37 -1.10
CA ASN A 43 -15.53 -3.83 -0.66
C ASN A 43 -15.51 -5.33 -0.37
N LYS A 44 -16.54 -5.84 0.28
CA LYS A 44 -16.67 -7.25 0.63
C LYS A 44 -16.60 -8.16 -0.60
N GLU A 45 -17.40 -7.86 -1.62
CA GLU A 45 -17.40 -8.65 -2.86
C GLU A 45 -16.08 -8.53 -3.64
N ILE A 46 -15.48 -7.33 -3.68
CA ILE A 46 -14.15 -7.13 -4.26
C ILE A 46 -13.09 -7.97 -3.51
N ILE A 47 -13.12 -7.96 -2.18
CA ILE A 47 -12.17 -8.72 -1.34
C ILE A 47 -12.32 -10.21 -1.63
N ASP A 48 -13.54 -10.76 -1.58
CA ASP A 48 -13.77 -12.18 -1.81
C ASP A 48 -13.29 -12.64 -3.20
N ALA A 49 -13.52 -11.81 -4.23
CA ALA A 49 -13.10 -12.11 -5.59
C ALA A 49 -11.58 -12.00 -5.83
N THR A 50 -10.90 -11.11 -5.11
CA THR A 50 -9.47 -10.81 -5.34
C THR A 50 -8.53 -11.50 -4.35
N ALA A 51 -9.02 -11.96 -3.20
CA ALA A 51 -8.21 -12.56 -2.13
C ALA A 51 -7.31 -13.73 -2.57
N PRO A 52 -7.71 -14.60 -3.51
CA PRO A 52 -6.80 -15.65 -4.00
C PRO A 52 -5.57 -15.13 -4.73
N TYR A 53 -5.61 -13.90 -5.25
CA TYR A 53 -4.65 -13.34 -6.19
C TYR A 53 -3.78 -12.22 -5.63
N CYS A 54 -4.06 -11.73 -4.42
CA CYS A 54 -3.31 -10.67 -3.77
C CYS A 54 -2.82 -11.07 -2.38
N VAL A 55 -1.86 -10.34 -1.84
CA VAL A 55 -1.30 -10.55 -0.50
C VAL A 55 -1.63 -9.41 0.45
N ALA A 56 -2.11 -8.29 -0.07
CA ALA A 56 -2.41 -7.11 0.73
C ALA A 56 -3.64 -6.36 0.24
N TYR A 57 -4.28 -5.66 1.15
CA TYR A 57 -5.32 -4.67 0.87
C TYR A 57 -4.92 -3.30 1.41
N LYS A 58 -5.21 -2.27 0.64
CA LYS A 58 -4.88 -0.89 1.02
C LYS A 58 -6.10 0.04 0.86
N PRO A 59 -7.01 0.09 1.86
CA PRO A 59 -8.05 1.09 1.88
C PRO A 59 -7.46 2.49 2.03
N ASN A 60 -7.84 3.40 1.13
CA ASN A 60 -7.43 4.79 1.15
C ASN A 60 -8.43 5.63 1.94
N LEU A 61 -7.98 6.11 3.08
CA LEU A 61 -8.84 6.75 4.08
C LEU A 61 -9.60 7.97 3.57
N ALA A 62 -9.03 8.72 2.62
CA ALA A 62 -9.70 9.89 2.04
C ALA A 62 -11.08 9.57 1.43
N PHE A 63 -11.24 8.38 0.84
CA PHE A 63 -12.51 7.94 0.26
C PHE A 63 -13.57 7.60 1.31
N TYR A 64 -13.14 7.24 2.50
CA TYR A 64 -14.03 6.93 3.63
C TYR A 64 -14.32 8.18 4.48
N GLU A 65 -13.30 8.96 4.80
CA GLU A 65 -13.45 10.23 5.54
C GLU A 65 -14.40 11.20 4.82
N ALA A 66 -14.39 11.23 3.49
CA ALA A 66 -15.31 12.04 2.68
C ALA A 66 -16.81 11.73 2.90
N HIS A 67 -17.13 10.57 3.47
CA HIS A 67 -18.48 10.15 3.82
C HIS A 67 -18.76 10.25 5.34
N GLY A 68 -17.91 10.94 6.10
CA GLY A 68 -18.07 11.16 7.54
C GLY A 68 -18.16 9.84 8.33
N ILE A 69 -19.07 9.80 9.30
CA ILE A 69 -19.23 8.65 10.21
C ILE A 69 -19.59 7.36 9.44
N HIS A 70 -20.44 7.46 8.43
CA HIS A 70 -20.83 6.30 7.62
C HIS A 70 -19.64 5.70 6.87
N GLY A 71 -18.80 6.53 6.25
CA GLY A 71 -17.59 6.08 5.58
C GLY A 71 -16.59 5.46 6.56
N MET A 72 -16.39 6.07 7.72
CA MET A 72 -15.50 5.51 8.74
C MET A 72 -16.03 4.21 9.36
N THR A 73 -17.33 4.04 9.42
CA THR A 73 -17.96 2.76 9.81
C THR A 73 -17.69 1.69 8.75
N ALA A 74 -17.86 2.02 7.46
CA ALA A 74 -17.55 1.11 6.36
C ALA A 74 -16.06 0.73 6.35
N PHE A 75 -15.16 1.68 6.60
CA PHE A 75 -13.72 1.43 6.74
C PHE A 75 -13.44 0.41 7.86
N LYS A 76 -13.98 0.64 9.06
CA LYS A 76 -13.81 -0.29 10.20
C LYS A 76 -14.35 -1.69 9.89
N LYS A 77 -15.54 -1.78 9.29
CA LYS A 77 -16.16 -3.04 8.87
C LYS A 77 -15.30 -3.76 7.82
N THR A 78 -14.75 -3.03 6.85
CA THR A 78 -13.89 -3.60 5.81
C THR A 78 -12.64 -4.23 6.40
N ILE A 79 -11.94 -3.54 7.30
CA ILE A 79 -10.76 -4.09 7.98
C ILE A 79 -11.12 -5.34 8.80
N LYS A 80 -12.20 -5.25 9.58
CA LYS A 80 -12.69 -6.39 10.37
C LYS A 80 -13.01 -7.59 9.48
N TYR A 81 -13.69 -7.36 8.35
CA TYR A 81 -14.01 -8.41 7.39
C TYR A 81 -12.77 -9.12 6.83
N ILE A 82 -11.75 -8.35 6.44
CA ILE A 82 -10.47 -8.93 5.96
C ILE A 82 -9.84 -9.79 7.05
N LYS A 83 -9.77 -9.30 8.28
CA LYS A 83 -9.16 -10.03 9.40
C LYS A 83 -9.88 -11.33 9.74
N GLU A 84 -11.19 -11.36 9.69
CA GLU A 84 -12.01 -12.51 10.06
C GLU A 84 -12.08 -13.55 8.94
N ASN A 85 -12.15 -13.14 7.67
CA ASN A 85 -12.37 -14.04 6.55
C ASN A 85 -11.11 -14.30 5.71
N HIS A 86 -10.14 -13.39 5.75
CA HIS A 86 -8.90 -13.44 4.98
C HIS A 86 -7.67 -13.09 5.85
N PRO A 87 -7.44 -13.81 6.99
CA PRO A 87 -6.48 -13.42 8.02
C PRO A 87 -5.01 -13.40 7.59
N HIS A 88 -4.72 -13.94 6.42
CA HIS A 88 -3.36 -13.98 5.85
C HIS A 88 -3.09 -12.83 4.86
N HIS A 89 -3.93 -11.79 4.85
CA HIS A 89 -3.70 -10.59 4.04
C HIS A 89 -3.15 -9.46 4.90
N PHE A 90 -2.14 -8.79 4.35
CA PHE A 90 -1.54 -7.60 4.97
C PHE A 90 -2.45 -6.38 4.74
N ILE A 91 -2.76 -5.62 5.79
CA ILE A 91 -3.68 -4.49 5.71
C ILE A 91 -2.92 -3.19 5.92
N ILE A 92 -2.92 -2.34 4.89
CA ILE A 92 -2.28 -1.01 4.91
C ILE A 92 -3.37 0.06 4.98
N ALA A 93 -3.43 0.84 6.06
CA ALA A 93 -4.23 2.06 6.07
C ALA A 93 -3.49 3.17 5.30
N ASP A 94 -4.01 3.56 4.14
CA ASP A 94 -3.44 4.65 3.37
C ASP A 94 -4.01 5.99 3.85
N ALA A 95 -3.47 6.48 4.97
CA ALA A 95 -3.97 7.66 5.68
C ALA A 95 -3.01 8.86 5.64
N LYS A 96 -1.73 8.61 5.30
CA LYS A 96 -0.68 9.62 5.23
C LYS A 96 -0.66 10.54 6.47
N ARG A 97 -0.69 9.88 7.65
CA ARG A 97 -0.63 10.61 8.93
C ARG A 97 0.78 11.08 9.21
N GLY A 98 0.89 12.04 10.10
CA GLY A 98 2.13 12.61 10.58
C GLY A 98 1.80 13.83 11.41
N ASP A 99 2.28 13.82 12.66
CA ASP A 99 2.18 14.92 13.60
C ASP A 99 3.29 14.71 14.63
N ILE A 100 3.46 15.62 15.58
CA ILE A 100 4.53 15.52 16.57
C ILE A 100 4.06 14.90 17.89
N GLY A 101 4.97 14.17 18.54
CA GLY A 101 4.84 13.73 19.93
C GLY A 101 3.52 13.02 20.23
N ASN A 102 2.78 13.54 21.20
CA ASN A 102 1.55 12.93 21.71
C ASN A 102 0.44 12.81 20.64
N THR A 103 0.34 13.76 19.72
CA THR A 103 -0.66 13.70 18.63
C THR A 103 -0.40 12.52 17.71
N SER A 104 0.85 12.28 17.33
CA SER A 104 1.22 11.09 16.56
C SER A 104 0.90 9.79 17.30
N LYS A 105 1.09 9.73 18.62
CA LYS A 105 0.69 8.58 19.44
C LYS A 105 -0.81 8.32 19.40
N MET A 106 -1.64 9.36 19.38
CA MET A 106 -3.09 9.20 19.22
C MET A 106 -3.47 8.63 17.84
N TYR A 107 -2.81 9.09 16.76
CA TYR A 107 -2.98 8.48 15.45
C TYR A 107 -2.52 7.02 15.43
N ALA A 108 -1.35 6.71 15.98
CA ALA A 108 -0.84 5.35 16.06
C ALA A 108 -1.82 4.41 16.78
N ARG A 109 -2.33 4.85 17.93
CA ARG A 109 -3.36 4.13 18.69
C ARG A 109 -4.61 3.87 17.86
N THR A 110 -5.12 4.89 17.15
CA THR A 110 -6.31 4.75 16.30
C THR A 110 -6.13 3.65 15.26
N PHE A 111 -5.00 3.63 14.55
CA PHE A 111 -4.81 2.67 13.46
C PHE A 111 -4.38 1.29 13.94
N PHE A 112 -3.54 1.22 14.96
CA PHE A 112 -2.97 -0.05 15.40
C PHE A 112 -3.76 -0.76 16.50
N GLU A 113 -4.53 -0.01 17.32
CA GLU A 113 -5.37 -0.60 18.38
C GLU A 113 -6.85 -0.62 18.00
N GLU A 114 -7.44 0.50 17.52
CA GLU A 114 -8.87 0.58 17.22
C GLU A 114 -9.26 -0.06 15.88
N TYR A 115 -8.45 0.15 14.84
CA TYR A 115 -8.66 -0.48 13.54
C TYR A 115 -7.83 -1.75 13.35
N GLU A 116 -6.79 -1.93 14.15
CA GLU A 116 -5.91 -3.11 14.15
C GLU A 116 -5.29 -3.41 12.78
N VAL A 117 -5.00 -2.39 11.97
CA VAL A 117 -4.28 -2.57 10.69
C VAL A 117 -2.85 -3.07 10.93
N ASP A 118 -2.22 -3.66 9.91
CA ASP A 118 -0.82 -4.08 9.98
C ASP A 118 0.13 -2.91 9.71
N ALA A 119 -0.26 -1.98 8.85
CA ALA A 119 0.60 -0.89 8.41
C ALA A 119 -0.16 0.43 8.22
N LEU A 120 0.58 1.53 8.34
CA LEU A 120 0.06 2.89 8.16
C LEU A 120 1.00 3.69 7.27
N THR A 121 0.47 4.38 6.26
CA THR A 121 1.26 5.37 5.51
C THR A 121 1.48 6.63 6.33
N VAL A 122 2.73 7.10 6.38
CA VAL A 122 3.17 8.24 7.19
C VAL A 122 3.96 9.22 6.33
N ALA A 123 3.70 10.52 6.52
CA ALA A 123 4.42 11.61 5.87
C ALA A 123 5.54 12.13 6.78
N PRO A 124 6.82 12.07 6.36
CA PRO A 124 7.96 12.38 7.23
C PRO A 124 8.37 13.85 7.26
N TYR A 125 7.63 14.76 6.62
CA TYR A 125 8.07 16.14 6.42
C TYR A 125 8.39 16.88 7.73
N MET A 126 7.73 16.55 8.85
CA MET A 126 8.02 17.14 10.17
C MET A 126 9.17 16.45 10.92
N GLY A 127 9.86 15.51 10.31
CA GLY A 127 11.04 14.85 10.87
C GLY A 127 10.74 13.63 11.74
N GLU A 128 11.71 13.23 12.55
CA GLU A 128 11.70 12.00 13.35
C GLU A 128 10.48 11.88 14.26
N ASP A 129 10.13 12.96 14.95
CA ASP A 129 9.01 13.03 15.89
C ASP A 129 7.66 12.68 15.25
N SER A 130 7.55 12.81 13.93
CA SER A 130 6.34 12.49 13.17
C SER A 130 6.26 11.05 12.72
N VAL A 131 7.33 10.28 12.85
CA VAL A 131 7.45 8.90 12.36
C VAL A 131 7.64 7.90 13.50
N THR A 132 8.57 8.16 14.43
CA THR A 132 8.96 7.22 15.47
C THR A 132 7.83 6.79 16.42
N PRO A 133 6.81 7.61 16.76
CA PRO A 133 5.69 7.14 17.58
C PRO A 133 4.90 5.97 16.99
N PHE A 134 4.91 5.82 15.66
CA PHE A 134 4.26 4.67 14.99
C PHE A 134 5.13 3.41 15.03
N LEU A 135 6.44 3.53 15.22
CA LEU A 135 7.38 2.42 15.32
C LEU A 135 7.43 1.79 16.73
N GLU A 136 6.77 2.40 17.71
CA GLU A 136 6.69 1.85 19.09
C GLU A 136 5.83 0.58 19.18
N TYR A 137 5.07 0.22 18.12
CA TYR A 137 4.15 -0.91 18.11
C TYR A 137 4.80 -2.17 17.51
N GLU A 138 4.84 -3.24 18.28
CA GLU A 138 5.35 -4.52 17.82
C GLU A 138 4.52 -5.12 16.68
N ASN A 139 5.17 -5.72 15.69
CA ASN A 139 4.55 -6.36 14.52
C ASN A 139 3.65 -5.42 13.70
N LYS A 140 3.88 -4.11 13.81
CA LYS A 140 3.24 -3.07 13.00
C LYS A 140 4.27 -2.38 12.12
N TRP A 141 3.80 -1.79 11.01
CA TRP A 141 4.68 -1.21 10.01
C TRP A 141 4.36 0.26 9.75
N VAL A 142 5.39 1.04 9.59
CA VAL A 142 5.33 2.37 8.98
C VAL A 142 5.62 2.24 7.49
N VAL A 143 4.73 2.76 6.66
CA VAL A 143 4.94 2.91 5.22
C VAL A 143 5.22 4.38 4.94
N MET A 144 6.50 4.74 4.94
CA MET A 144 6.93 6.13 4.87
C MET A 144 6.98 6.65 3.43
N LEU A 145 6.44 7.84 3.19
CA LEU A 145 6.51 8.50 1.89
C LEU A 145 7.94 8.93 1.59
N VAL A 146 8.46 8.51 0.43
CA VAL A 146 9.82 8.85 -0.02
C VAL A 146 9.80 9.50 -1.39
N LEU A 147 9.39 8.78 -2.43
CA LEU A 147 9.37 9.28 -3.80
C LEU A 147 8.01 8.97 -4.44
N THR A 148 7.31 10.00 -4.87
CA THR A 148 5.94 9.87 -5.39
C THR A 148 5.89 10.05 -6.91
N SER A 149 4.82 9.56 -7.57
CA SER A 149 4.68 9.55 -9.03
C SER A 149 4.05 10.81 -9.63
N ASN A 150 3.52 11.70 -8.79
CA ASN A 150 2.86 12.93 -9.23
C ASN A 150 3.87 14.01 -9.69
N LYS A 151 3.45 14.90 -10.58
CA LYS A 151 4.32 15.99 -11.09
C LYS A 151 4.84 16.91 -9.98
N GLY A 152 4.06 17.17 -8.94
CA GLY A 152 4.45 17.97 -7.78
C GLY A 152 5.60 17.38 -6.96
N SER A 153 6.02 16.15 -7.21
CA SER A 153 7.23 15.59 -6.59
C SER A 153 8.48 16.41 -6.93
N LEU A 154 8.48 17.07 -8.08
CA LEU A 154 9.58 17.94 -8.53
C LEU A 154 9.72 19.21 -7.67
N ASP A 155 8.69 19.63 -6.96
CA ASP A 155 8.74 20.85 -6.15
C ASP A 155 9.70 20.72 -4.97
N PHE A 156 9.84 19.50 -4.40
CA PHE A 156 10.66 19.24 -3.22
C PHE A 156 11.55 18.00 -3.34
N GLN A 157 11.02 16.87 -3.81
CA GLN A 157 11.68 15.56 -3.64
C GLN A 157 13.01 15.46 -4.39
N PHE A 158 13.19 16.24 -5.47
CA PHE A 158 14.41 16.30 -6.28
C PHE A 158 15.33 17.48 -5.95
N MET A 159 14.99 18.32 -4.96
CA MET A 159 15.90 19.35 -4.47
C MET A 159 17.18 18.71 -3.95
N GLN A 160 18.32 19.30 -4.28
CA GLN A 160 19.65 18.83 -3.85
C GLN A 160 20.23 19.71 -2.78
N ASP A 161 20.93 19.11 -1.84
CA ASP A 161 21.78 19.82 -0.88
C ASP A 161 23.14 20.18 -1.50
N ALA A 162 24.02 20.79 -0.69
CA ALA A 162 25.37 21.21 -1.13
C ALA A 162 26.27 20.06 -1.60
N ASN A 163 25.95 18.82 -1.22
CA ASN A 163 26.68 17.61 -1.60
C ASN A 163 26.05 16.92 -2.81
N GLY A 164 24.95 17.44 -3.34
CA GLY A 164 24.21 16.85 -4.45
C GLY A 164 23.23 15.74 -4.04
N GLU A 165 23.03 15.48 -2.74
CA GLU A 165 22.07 14.52 -2.24
C GLU A 165 20.64 15.07 -2.44
N ARG A 166 19.76 14.29 -3.10
CA ARG A 166 18.38 14.68 -3.33
C ARG A 166 17.54 14.53 -2.05
N LEU A 167 16.52 15.36 -1.88
CA LEU A 167 15.70 15.33 -0.67
C LEU A 167 15.09 13.94 -0.42
N PHE A 168 14.61 13.25 -1.45
CA PHE A 168 14.05 11.90 -1.28
C PHE A 168 15.09 10.89 -0.79
N GLU A 169 16.37 11.01 -1.21
CA GLU A 169 17.46 10.16 -0.73
C GLU A 169 17.76 10.43 0.75
N LYS A 170 17.79 11.71 1.13
CA LYS A 170 17.95 12.12 2.53
C LYS A 170 16.81 11.61 3.42
N VAL A 171 15.57 11.69 2.93
CA VAL A 171 14.39 11.15 3.63
C VAL A 171 14.53 9.62 3.78
N LEU A 172 14.99 8.93 2.74
CA LEU A 172 15.21 7.49 2.77
C LEU A 172 16.28 7.11 3.79
N HIS A 173 17.44 7.80 3.79
CA HIS A 173 18.51 7.60 4.79
C HIS A 173 17.97 7.80 6.22
N LYS A 174 17.18 8.85 6.46
CA LYS A 174 16.57 9.07 7.76
C LYS A 174 15.60 7.96 8.17
N GLY A 175 14.79 7.49 7.23
CA GLY A 175 13.92 6.34 7.47
C GLY A 175 14.69 5.08 7.87
N MET A 176 15.86 4.86 7.26
CA MET A 176 16.75 3.75 7.59
C MET A 176 17.36 3.88 8.99
N GLU A 177 17.56 5.12 9.48
CA GLU A 177 18.04 5.37 10.85
C GLU A 177 16.93 5.14 11.90
N TRP A 178 15.66 5.49 11.58
CA TRP A 178 14.54 5.45 12.51
C TRP A 178 13.88 4.08 12.63
N GLY A 179 13.86 3.32 11.55
CA GLY A 179 13.25 1.98 11.49
C GLY A 179 14.20 0.94 10.92
N ASN A 180 13.68 -0.27 10.73
CA ASN A 180 14.41 -1.39 10.18
C ASN A 180 13.56 -2.21 9.20
N THR A 181 14.11 -3.29 8.66
CA THR A 181 13.43 -4.13 7.67
C THR A 181 12.16 -4.83 8.18
N GLU A 182 11.96 -4.88 9.50
CA GLU A 182 10.81 -5.56 10.13
C GLU A 182 9.63 -4.63 10.37
N ASN A 183 9.86 -3.30 10.36
CA ASN A 183 8.84 -2.33 10.74
C ASN A 183 8.78 -1.07 9.84
N MET A 184 9.68 -0.96 8.83
CA MET A 184 9.72 0.18 7.92
C MET A 184 9.62 -0.28 6.47
N MET A 185 8.71 0.31 5.73
CA MET A 185 8.50 0.18 4.30
C MET A 185 8.48 1.58 3.67
N PHE A 186 8.87 1.70 2.41
CA PHE A 186 8.93 2.99 1.72
C PHE A 186 7.97 3.06 0.53
N VAL A 187 7.30 4.19 0.36
CA VAL A 187 6.49 4.45 -0.85
C VAL A 187 7.39 4.96 -1.96
N VAL A 188 7.39 4.25 -3.08
CA VAL A 188 8.11 4.62 -4.31
C VAL A 188 7.18 4.48 -5.51
N GLY A 189 6.90 5.59 -6.21
CA GLY A 189 5.99 5.58 -7.36
C GLY A 189 6.51 4.76 -8.54
N ALA A 190 5.64 3.98 -9.18
CA ALA A 190 5.97 3.08 -10.29
C ALA A 190 6.51 3.80 -11.54
N THR A 191 6.22 5.09 -11.70
CA THR A 191 6.70 5.89 -12.84
C THR A 191 8.15 6.35 -12.69
N GLN A 192 8.81 6.00 -11.60
CA GLN A 192 10.18 6.42 -11.28
C GLN A 192 11.26 5.43 -11.78
N GLY A 193 10.90 4.41 -12.57
CA GLY A 193 11.80 3.54 -13.34
C GLY A 193 13.20 3.32 -12.76
N GLU A 194 14.20 3.95 -13.37
CA GLU A 194 15.60 3.81 -12.96
C GLU A 194 15.93 4.33 -11.55
N MET A 195 15.06 5.18 -10.95
CA MET A 195 15.26 5.65 -9.57
C MET A 195 15.20 4.50 -8.55
N PHE A 196 14.57 3.39 -8.90
CA PHE A 196 14.62 2.18 -8.06
C PHE A 196 16.05 1.68 -7.83
N ASN A 197 16.99 1.89 -8.77
CA ASN A 197 18.40 1.55 -8.56
C ASN A 197 19.02 2.38 -7.43
N ASP A 198 18.74 3.69 -7.39
CA ASP A 198 19.24 4.58 -6.35
C ASP A 198 18.64 4.21 -5.00
N ILE A 199 17.35 3.94 -4.98
CA ILE A 199 16.62 3.52 -3.77
C ILE A 199 17.16 2.18 -3.25
N ARG A 200 17.37 1.19 -4.12
CA ARG A 200 17.91 -0.12 -3.72
C ARG A 200 19.36 -0.07 -3.24
N ARG A 201 20.16 0.88 -3.77
CA ARG A 201 21.51 1.11 -3.24
C ARG A 201 21.49 1.60 -1.78
N ILE A 202 20.48 2.40 -1.39
CA ILE A 202 20.33 2.94 -0.04
C ILE A 202 19.58 1.93 0.85
N ALA A 203 18.47 1.38 0.38
CA ALA A 203 17.57 0.48 1.12
C ALA A 203 17.43 -0.89 0.41
N PRO A 204 18.50 -1.73 0.42
CA PRO A 204 18.53 -2.96 -0.36
C PRO A 204 17.49 -3.99 0.07
N ASP A 205 17.18 -4.09 1.36
CA ASP A 205 16.39 -5.16 1.94
C ASP A 205 14.96 -4.73 2.39
N HIS A 206 14.66 -3.42 2.38
CA HIS A 206 13.34 -2.92 2.80
C HIS A 206 12.28 -3.23 1.75
N PHE A 207 11.04 -3.46 2.22
CA PHE A 207 9.90 -3.50 1.32
C PHE A 207 9.60 -2.11 0.74
N LEU A 208 9.17 -2.09 -0.52
CA LEU A 208 8.69 -0.89 -1.20
C LEU A 208 7.22 -1.07 -1.55
N LEU A 209 6.39 -0.13 -1.12
CA LEU A 209 5.02 0.00 -1.62
C LEU A 209 5.07 0.83 -2.90
N VAL A 210 4.62 0.23 -4.01
CA VAL A 210 4.77 0.80 -5.35
C VAL A 210 3.39 1.08 -5.96
N PRO A 211 2.84 2.29 -5.76
CA PRO A 211 1.61 2.70 -6.43
C PRO A 211 1.86 3.14 -7.87
N GLY A 212 0.84 3.01 -8.73
CA GLY A 212 0.83 3.59 -10.07
C GLY A 212 1.17 2.64 -11.21
N VAL A 213 1.32 1.35 -10.97
CA VAL A 213 1.46 0.36 -12.04
C VAL A 213 0.17 0.29 -12.85
N GLY A 214 0.28 0.28 -14.16
CA GLY A 214 -0.83 0.28 -15.12
C GLY A 214 -1.56 1.62 -15.19
N ALA A 215 -2.41 1.93 -14.24
CA ALA A 215 -3.32 3.08 -14.27
C ALA A 215 -2.63 4.47 -14.34
N GLN A 216 -1.37 4.57 -13.93
CA GLN A 216 -0.56 5.79 -14.02
C GLN A 216 0.60 5.68 -15.01
N GLY A 217 0.64 4.60 -15.82
CA GLY A 217 1.66 4.37 -16.84
C GLY A 217 2.93 3.70 -16.34
N GLY A 218 3.00 3.27 -15.08
CA GLY A 218 4.12 2.48 -14.56
C GLY A 218 4.13 1.04 -15.12
N SER A 219 5.31 0.55 -15.52
CA SER A 219 5.50 -0.82 -16.00
C SER A 219 5.84 -1.75 -14.84
N LEU A 220 5.09 -2.87 -14.71
CA LEU A 220 5.40 -3.91 -13.73
C LEU A 220 6.81 -4.48 -13.96
N GLN A 221 7.17 -4.73 -15.22
CA GLN A 221 8.45 -5.31 -15.60
C GLN A 221 9.63 -4.40 -15.23
N GLU A 222 9.50 -3.07 -15.42
CA GLU A 222 10.52 -2.12 -15.02
C GLU A 222 10.66 -2.03 -13.50
N VAL A 223 9.52 -1.99 -12.78
CA VAL A 223 9.51 -2.01 -11.32
C VAL A 223 10.20 -3.28 -10.79
N CYS A 224 9.91 -4.43 -11.37
CA CYS A 224 10.55 -5.69 -10.99
C CYS A 224 12.05 -5.70 -11.32
N LYS A 225 12.42 -5.27 -12.53
CA LYS A 225 13.81 -5.24 -12.99
C LYS A 225 14.74 -4.47 -12.06
N TYR A 226 14.28 -3.32 -11.56
CA TYR A 226 15.11 -2.41 -10.77
C TYR A 226 14.78 -2.43 -9.27
N GLY A 227 13.58 -2.87 -8.91
CA GLY A 227 13.09 -2.79 -7.53
C GLY A 227 13.02 -4.12 -6.78
N MET A 228 13.05 -5.27 -7.44
CA MET A 228 13.03 -6.57 -6.77
C MET A 228 14.35 -6.88 -6.06
N ASN A 229 14.25 -7.58 -4.93
CA ASN A 229 15.37 -8.19 -4.23
C ASN A 229 15.13 -9.70 -4.00
N LYS A 230 16.02 -10.38 -3.26
CA LYS A 230 15.93 -11.82 -2.97
C LYS A 230 14.63 -12.25 -2.27
N ASP A 231 14.01 -11.35 -1.51
CA ASP A 231 12.76 -11.58 -0.76
C ASP A 231 11.52 -11.04 -1.49
N CYS A 232 11.61 -10.78 -2.80
CA CYS A 232 10.74 -9.92 -3.59
C CYS A 232 10.90 -8.43 -3.23
N GLY A 233 10.68 -8.05 -1.97
CA GLY A 233 10.86 -6.69 -1.46
C GLY A 233 9.88 -5.65 -2.03
N LEU A 234 8.82 -6.08 -2.72
CA LEU A 234 7.84 -5.21 -3.36
C LEU A 234 6.42 -5.55 -2.92
N LEU A 235 5.59 -4.52 -2.74
CA LEU A 235 4.13 -4.59 -2.78
C LEU A 235 3.66 -3.62 -3.87
N VAL A 236 3.18 -4.14 -4.99
CA VAL A 236 2.66 -3.34 -6.10
C VAL A 236 1.19 -3.07 -5.88
N ASN A 237 0.83 -1.78 -5.74
CA ASN A 237 -0.55 -1.39 -5.52
C ASN A 237 -1.27 -1.10 -6.84
N SER A 238 -2.39 -1.79 -7.07
CA SER A 238 -3.35 -1.50 -8.12
C SER A 238 -4.73 -1.29 -7.51
N SER A 239 -5.40 -0.20 -7.85
CA SER A 239 -6.74 0.15 -7.36
C SER A 239 -7.75 0.17 -8.51
N ARG A 240 -7.86 1.31 -9.19
CA ARG A 240 -8.91 1.59 -10.20
C ARG A 240 -8.98 0.56 -11.32
N GLY A 241 -7.85 0.04 -11.77
CA GLY A 241 -7.77 -0.98 -12.82
C GLY A 241 -8.36 -2.33 -12.40
N ILE A 242 -8.52 -2.56 -11.11
CA ILE A 242 -9.14 -3.77 -10.53
C ILE A 242 -10.56 -3.46 -10.10
N ILE A 243 -10.74 -2.58 -9.11
CA ILE A 243 -12.03 -2.43 -8.43
C ILE A 243 -13.11 -1.75 -9.30
N TYR A 244 -12.72 -1.03 -10.35
CA TYR A 244 -13.62 -0.37 -11.31
C TYR A 244 -13.44 -0.91 -12.74
N ALA A 245 -13.00 -2.16 -12.88
CA ALA A 245 -12.88 -2.80 -14.19
C ALA A 245 -14.23 -3.04 -14.88
N SER A 246 -15.31 -3.14 -14.10
CA SER A 246 -16.71 -3.08 -14.55
C SER A 246 -17.56 -2.31 -13.55
N SER A 247 -18.77 -1.88 -14.02
CA SER A 247 -19.80 -1.23 -13.19
C SER A 247 -21.16 -1.98 -13.24
N ASP A 248 -21.19 -3.16 -13.85
CA ASP A 248 -22.38 -4.01 -13.92
C ASP A 248 -22.47 -5.00 -12.73
N GLU A 249 -23.40 -5.94 -12.78
CA GLU A 249 -23.62 -6.95 -11.73
C GLU A 249 -22.48 -7.98 -11.60
N HIS A 250 -21.60 -8.07 -12.62
CA HIS A 250 -20.43 -8.96 -12.63
C HIS A 250 -19.13 -8.26 -12.17
N TYR A 251 -19.20 -7.05 -11.64
CA TYR A 251 -18.06 -6.22 -11.28
C TYR A 251 -17.01 -6.94 -10.41
N ALA A 252 -17.45 -7.73 -9.44
CA ALA A 252 -16.56 -8.46 -8.54
C ALA A 252 -15.81 -9.59 -9.27
N GLU A 253 -16.50 -10.37 -10.10
CA GLU A 253 -15.89 -11.40 -10.94
C GLU A 253 -14.83 -10.80 -11.88
N ILE A 254 -15.17 -9.68 -12.53
CA ILE A 254 -14.25 -8.97 -13.43
C ILE A 254 -13.04 -8.43 -12.66
N ALA A 255 -13.24 -7.88 -11.47
CA ALA A 255 -12.14 -7.47 -10.59
C ALA A 255 -11.22 -8.65 -10.21
N GLY A 256 -11.80 -9.80 -9.88
CA GLY A 256 -11.06 -11.04 -9.62
C GLY A 256 -10.23 -11.48 -10.84
N ASN A 257 -10.80 -11.39 -12.04
CA ASN A 257 -10.07 -11.69 -13.28
C ASN A 257 -8.89 -10.72 -13.51
N LYS A 258 -9.06 -9.43 -13.25
CA LYS A 258 -7.99 -8.43 -13.35
C LYS A 258 -6.88 -8.66 -12.31
N ALA A 259 -7.24 -9.02 -11.10
CA ALA A 259 -6.26 -9.37 -10.07
C ALA A 259 -5.48 -10.63 -10.46
N ARG A 260 -6.14 -11.64 -11.05
CA ARG A 260 -5.51 -12.87 -11.55
C ARG A 260 -4.55 -12.60 -12.70
N GLU A 261 -4.91 -11.74 -13.67
CA GLU A 261 -4.01 -11.34 -14.76
C GLU A 261 -2.70 -10.76 -14.20
N LEU A 262 -2.78 -9.81 -13.27
CA LEU A 262 -1.60 -9.23 -12.61
C LEU A 262 -0.81 -10.26 -11.80
N GLN A 263 -1.50 -11.15 -11.08
CA GLN A 263 -0.85 -12.22 -10.32
C GLN A 263 -0.05 -13.15 -11.25
N GLN A 264 -0.56 -13.48 -12.43
CA GLN A 264 0.15 -14.32 -13.40
C GLN A 264 1.43 -13.64 -13.93
N GLU A 265 1.37 -12.32 -14.20
CA GLU A 265 2.58 -11.55 -14.54
C GLU A 265 3.59 -11.54 -13.41
N MET A 266 3.12 -11.33 -12.17
CA MET A 266 3.96 -11.33 -10.95
C MET A 266 4.60 -12.70 -10.69
N ALA A 267 3.90 -13.79 -10.96
CA ALA A 267 4.43 -15.15 -10.83
C ALA A 267 5.67 -15.36 -11.71
N ILE A 268 5.64 -14.86 -12.95
CA ILE A 268 6.78 -14.94 -13.88
C ILE A 268 7.98 -14.17 -13.33
N GLU A 269 7.76 -13.00 -12.75
CA GLU A 269 8.85 -12.20 -12.15
C GLU A 269 9.44 -12.86 -10.90
N LEU A 270 8.61 -13.46 -10.05
CA LEU A 270 9.06 -14.18 -8.85
C LEU A 270 9.89 -15.43 -9.21
N GLU A 271 9.60 -16.12 -10.30
CA GLU A 271 10.40 -17.27 -10.75
C GLU A 271 11.85 -16.89 -11.11
N LYS A 272 12.11 -15.63 -11.45
CA LYS A 272 13.47 -15.15 -11.78
C LYS A 272 14.36 -15.03 -10.55
N ILE A 273 13.79 -14.81 -9.37
CA ILE A 273 14.53 -14.64 -8.10
C ILE A 273 14.52 -15.91 -7.25
N ALA A 274 13.64 -16.87 -7.53
CA ALA A 274 13.55 -18.13 -6.79
C ALA A 274 14.67 -19.15 -7.14
N LYS A 275 15.57 -18.78 -8.04
CA LYS A 275 16.73 -19.57 -8.46
C LYS A 275 17.97 -19.16 -7.69
#